data_0ef3c44330429e1dae79780d6f67b619
#
_entry.id   0ef3c44330429e1dae79780d6f67b619
#
_cell.length_a   1.000
_cell.length_b   1.000
_cell.length_c   1.000
_cell.angle_alpha   90.00
_cell.angle_beta   90.00
_cell.angle_gamma   90.00
#
_symmetry.space_group_name_H-M   'P 1'
#
loop_
_entity.id
_entity.type
_entity.pdbx_description
1 polymer ?
#
loop_
_entity_poly.entity_id
_entity_poly.type
_entity_poly.pdbx_seq_one_letter_code
_entity_poly.pdbx_strand_id
1 'polypeptide(L)'
;MRSDLLVSVTSSRAGDARAILLPFSLAHTVLGIILAWSPAGLEDSSVQLAIAAWTVLGSLWSAMTMDGVLADMGAGAKDMDEEMANSHIGRNWAKIPFGALRAVSVVIVVLLV
;
A
#
# COMPACT_ATOMS: atom_id res chain seq x y z
N MET A 1 15.79 -12.44 15.02
CA MET A 1 14.41 -12.99 14.98
C MET A 1 14.45 -14.36 14.37
N ARG A 2 13.73 -15.31 14.96
CA ARG A 2 13.64 -16.66 14.39
C ARG A 2 12.93 -16.61 13.03
N SER A 3 13.39 -17.47 12.11
CA SER A 3 12.87 -17.47 10.74
C SER A 3 11.38 -17.83 10.64
N ASP A 4 10.88 -18.70 11.52
CA ASP A 4 9.45 -19.04 11.56
C ASP A 4 8.58 -17.84 11.95
N LEU A 5 9.01 -17.05 12.92
CA LEU A 5 8.33 -15.82 13.33
C LEU A 5 8.41 -14.76 12.24
N LEU A 6 9.56 -14.61 11.61
CA LEU A 6 9.75 -13.64 10.52
C LEU A 6 8.83 -13.97 9.34
N VAL A 7 8.77 -15.22 8.92
CA VAL A 7 7.88 -15.66 7.84
C VAL A 7 6.42 -15.43 8.20
N SER A 8 6.02 -15.72 9.43
CA SER A 8 4.65 -15.49 9.92
C SER A 8 4.27 -14.01 9.88
N VAL A 9 5.12 -13.13 10.41
CA VAL A 9 4.90 -11.69 10.41
C VAL A 9 4.85 -11.15 8.98
N THR A 10 5.77 -11.56 8.13
CA THR A 10 5.82 -11.08 6.73
C THR A 10 4.62 -11.55 5.94
N SER A 11 4.16 -12.79 6.12
CA SER A 11 2.94 -13.30 5.47
C SER A 11 1.73 -12.50 5.92
N SER A 12 1.62 -12.18 7.21
CA SER A 12 0.54 -11.35 7.76
C SER A 12 0.56 -9.95 7.15
N ARG A 13 1.74 -9.32 7.09
CA ARG A 13 1.87 -7.97 6.52
C ARG A 13 1.65 -7.95 5.00
N ALA A 14 2.04 -9.02 4.28
CA ALA A 14 1.73 -9.16 2.86
C ALA A 14 0.21 -9.28 2.63
N GLY A 15 -0.50 -9.98 3.51
CA GLY A 15 -1.96 -10.04 3.50
C GLY A 15 -2.58 -8.66 3.74
N ASP A 16 -2.05 -7.90 4.69
CA ASP A 16 -2.47 -6.51 4.97
C ASP A 16 -2.24 -5.61 3.75
N ALA A 17 -1.09 -5.72 3.10
CA ALA A 17 -0.78 -4.97 1.88
C ALA A 17 -1.80 -5.26 0.78
N ARG A 18 -2.13 -6.52 0.58
CA ARG A 18 -3.15 -6.93 -0.41
C ARG A 18 -4.52 -6.41 -0.05
N ALA A 19 -4.89 -6.44 1.22
CA ALA A 19 -6.15 -5.91 1.71
C ALA A 19 -6.27 -4.39 1.53
N ILE A 20 -5.16 -3.67 1.44
CA ILE A 20 -5.11 -2.23 1.15
C ILE A 20 -5.12 -1.97 -0.35
N LEU A 21 -4.27 -2.67 -1.11
CA LEU A 21 -4.06 -2.43 -2.54
C LEU A 21 -5.29 -2.75 -3.39
N LEU A 22 -6.00 -3.84 -3.11
CA LEU A 22 -7.16 -4.24 -3.90
C LEU A 22 -8.30 -3.23 -3.79
N PRO A 23 -8.78 -2.85 -2.59
CA PRO A 23 -9.82 -1.82 -2.48
C PRO A 23 -9.38 -0.46 -3.02
N PHE A 24 -8.14 -0.06 -2.79
CA PHE A 24 -7.60 1.20 -3.30
C PHE A 24 -7.62 1.22 -4.84
N SER A 25 -7.14 0.17 -5.48
CA SER A 25 -7.11 0.07 -6.94
C SER A 25 -8.51 0.02 -7.53
N LEU A 26 -9.43 -0.74 -6.92
CA LEU A 26 -10.82 -0.83 -7.36
C LEU A 26 -11.52 0.52 -7.22
N ALA A 27 -11.35 1.20 -6.09
CA ALA A 27 -11.98 2.49 -5.83
C ALA A 27 -11.52 3.54 -6.86
N HIS A 28 -10.23 3.59 -7.16
CA HIS A 28 -9.69 4.53 -8.14
C HIS A 28 -10.10 4.18 -9.57
N THR A 29 -10.19 2.89 -9.91
CA THR A 29 -10.69 2.45 -11.21
C THR A 29 -12.15 2.84 -11.40
N VAL A 30 -12.99 2.60 -10.40
CA VAL A 30 -14.41 2.98 -10.43
C VAL A 30 -14.56 4.50 -10.54
N LEU A 31 -13.79 5.25 -9.76
CA LEU A 31 -13.78 6.70 -9.82
C LEU A 31 -13.39 7.21 -11.21
N GLY A 32 -12.36 6.62 -11.83
CA GLY A 32 -11.93 6.96 -13.17
C GLY A 32 -13.04 6.71 -14.20
N ILE A 33 -13.75 5.60 -14.09
CA ILE A 33 -14.90 5.28 -14.95
C ILE A 33 -16.03 6.30 -14.76
N ILE A 34 -16.35 6.64 -13.51
CA ILE A 34 -17.39 7.63 -13.19
C ILE A 34 -17.05 8.99 -13.81
N LEU A 35 -15.82 9.44 -13.65
CA LEU A 35 -15.36 10.72 -14.18
C LEU A 35 -15.37 10.73 -15.72
N ALA A 36 -14.96 9.62 -16.34
CA ALA A 36 -14.97 9.50 -17.80
C ALA A 36 -16.38 9.49 -18.37
N TRP A 37 -17.33 8.90 -17.66
CA TRP A 37 -18.74 8.82 -18.10
C TRP A 37 -19.52 10.11 -17.84
N SER A 38 -19.04 10.94 -16.91
CA SER A 38 -19.64 12.23 -16.54
C SER A 38 -21.16 12.17 -16.31
N PRO A 39 -21.65 11.32 -15.39
CA PRO A 39 -23.09 11.24 -15.14
C PRO A 39 -23.61 12.58 -14.59
N ALA A 40 -24.89 12.87 -14.81
CA ALA A 40 -25.52 14.14 -14.42
C ALA A 40 -25.37 14.48 -12.93
N GLY A 41 -25.32 13.47 -12.06
CA GLY A 41 -25.12 13.67 -10.62
C GLY A 41 -23.79 14.32 -10.24
N LEU A 42 -22.79 14.30 -11.11
CA LEU A 42 -21.50 14.97 -10.86
C LEU A 42 -21.60 16.49 -10.90
N GLU A 43 -22.67 17.07 -11.40
CA GLU A 43 -22.92 18.52 -11.38
C GLU A 43 -23.35 19.00 -10.00
N ASP A 44 -23.82 18.12 -9.14
CA ASP A 44 -24.22 18.43 -7.77
C ASP A 44 -22.97 18.66 -6.89
N SER A 45 -22.90 19.82 -6.25
CA SER A 45 -21.76 20.18 -5.41
C SER A 45 -21.60 19.27 -4.18
N SER A 46 -22.71 18.77 -3.63
CA SER A 46 -22.65 17.82 -2.50
C SER A 46 -22.00 16.50 -2.93
N VAL A 47 -22.33 16.00 -4.13
CA VAL A 47 -21.76 14.79 -4.69
C VAL A 47 -20.27 15.00 -4.97
N GLN A 48 -19.90 16.13 -5.56
CA GLN A 48 -18.50 16.46 -5.81
C GLN A 48 -17.69 16.50 -4.51
N LEU A 49 -18.23 17.14 -3.47
CA LEU A 49 -17.58 17.23 -2.16
C LEU A 49 -17.42 15.83 -1.53
N ALA A 50 -18.45 15.00 -1.60
CA ALA A 50 -18.41 13.65 -1.06
C ALA A 50 -17.34 12.79 -1.77
N ILE A 51 -17.27 12.85 -3.10
CA ILE A 51 -16.26 12.15 -3.88
C ILE A 51 -14.86 12.66 -3.55
N ALA A 52 -14.68 13.96 -3.47
CA ALA A 52 -13.39 14.57 -3.12
C ALA A 52 -12.94 14.15 -1.73
N ALA A 53 -13.82 14.25 -0.74
CA ALA A 53 -13.52 13.84 0.64
C ALA A 53 -13.17 12.34 0.71
N TRP A 54 -13.95 11.49 0.06
CA TRP A 54 -13.69 10.05 0.01
C TRP A 54 -12.32 9.76 -0.61
N THR A 55 -12.03 10.38 -1.75
CA THR A 55 -10.78 10.17 -2.47
C THR A 55 -9.58 10.60 -1.64
N VAL A 56 -9.62 11.81 -1.07
CA VAL A 56 -8.51 12.35 -0.28
C VAL A 56 -8.30 11.55 0.99
N LEU A 57 -9.36 11.36 1.78
CA LEU A 57 -9.25 10.69 3.08
C LEU A 57 -8.95 9.20 2.91
N GLY A 58 -9.59 8.53 1.97
CA GLY A 58 -9.32 7.11 1.68
C GLY A 58 -7.90 6.87 1.16
N SER A 59 -7.41 7.76 0.30
CA SER A 59 -6.05 7.68 -0.23
C SER A 59 -5.01 7.95 0.86
N LEU A 60 -5.25 8.94 1.71
CA LEU A 60 -4.37 9.24 2.86
C LEU A 60 -4.30 8.05 3.82
N TRP A 61 -5.45 7.49 4.16
CA TRP A 61 -5.51 6.29 5.00
C TRP A 61 -4.73 5.13 4.40
N SER A 62 -4.95 4.86 3.10
CA SER A 62 -4.25 3.79 2.38
C SER A 62 -2.74 4.02 2.35
N ALA A 63 -2.30 5.25 2.13
CA ALA A 63 -0.89 5.60 2.12
C ALA A 63 -0.24 5.37 3.49
N MET A 64 -0.90 5.81 4.57
CA MET A 64 -0.38 5.66 5.92
C MET A 64 -0.29 4.19 6.33
N THR A 65 -1.32 3.40 6.04
CA THR A 65 -1.34 1.97 6.38
C THR A 65 -0.34 1.19 5.54
N MET A 66 -0.21 1.49 4.24
CA MET A 66 0.78 0.86 3.38
C MET A 66 2.21 1.21 3.81
N ASP A 67 2.46 2.45 4.20
CA ASP A 67 3.76 2.87 4.70
C ASP A 67 4.16 2.05 5.95
N GLY A 68 3.22 1.84 6.86
CA GLY A 68 3.43 0.98 8.03
C GLY A 68 3.76 -0.47 7.66
N VAL A 69 3.04 -1.03 6.70
CA VAL A 69 3.31 -2.39 6.19
C VAL A 69 4.72 -2.49 5.63
N LEU A 70 5.10 -1.57 4.76
CA LEU A 70 6.42 -1.57 4.14
C LEU A 70 7.54 -1.32 5.16
N ALA A 71 7.30 -0.47 6.15
CA ALA A 71 8.25 -0.24 7.25
C ALA A 71 8.49 -1.51 8.04
N ASP A 72 7.43 -2.25 8.40
CA ASP A 72 7.55 -3.51 9.12
C ASP A 72 8.28 -4.59 8.30
N MET A 73 7.98 -4.67 7.02
CA MET A 73 8.67 -5.62 6.12
C MET A 73 10.16 -5.27 6.02
N GLY A 74 10.49 -3.99 5.89
CA GLY A 74 11.87 -3.52 5.85
C GLY A 74 12.62 -3.79 7.15
N ALA A 75 11.98 -3.57 8.29
CA ALA A 75 12.54 -3.89 9.60
C ALA A 75 12.76 -5.40 9.74
N GLY A 76 11.80 -6.21 9.30
CA GLY A 76 11.93 -7.67 9.29
C GLY A 76 13.10 -8.17 8.46
N ALA A 77 13.36 -7.53 7.32
CA ALA A 77 14.51 -7.87 6.49
C ALA A 77 15.85 -7.62 7.19
N LYS A 78 15.91 -6.62 8.08
CA LYS A 78 17.11 -6.34 8.88
C LYS A 78 17.25 -7.28 10.07
N ASP A 79 16.16 -7.87 10.54
CA ASP A 79 16.12 -8.72 11.73
C ASP A 79 16.23 -10.21 11.41
N MET A 80 16.54 -10.57 10.17
CA MET A 80 16.75 -11.96 9.78
C MET A 80 17.88 -12.57 10.59
N ASP A 81 17.69 -13.84 11.03
CA ASP A 81 18.78 -14.61 11.62
C ASP A 81 19.82 -14.98 10.56
N GLU A 82 20.94 -15.53 10.99
CA GLU A 82 22.06 -15.86 10.10
C GLU A 82 21.66 -16.89 9.03
N GLU A 83 20.91 -17.92 9.41
CA GLU A 83 20.44 -18.95 8.49
C GLU A 83 19.54 -18.35 7.40
N MET A 84 18.57 -17.52 7.80
CA MET A 84 17.65 -16.85 6.86
C MET A 84 18.39 -15.86 5.97
N ALA A 85 19.32 -15.07 6.53
CA ALA A 85 20.07 -14.08 5.77
C ALA A 85 20.97 -14.72 4.72
N ASN A 86 21.45 -15.93 4.93
CA ASN A 86 22.29 -16.67 3.99
C ASN A 86 21.51 -17.48 2.97
N SER A 87 20.20 -17.60 3.12
CA SER A 87 19.33 -18.25 2.14
C SER A 87 19.17 -17.40 0.88
N HIS A 88 18.78 -18.03 -0.23
CA HIS A 88 18.48 -17.28 -1.46
C HIS A 88 17.35 -16.28 -1.27
N ILE A 89 16.30 -16.66 -0.55
CA ILE A 89 15.17 -15.79 -0.22
C ILE A 89 15.63 -14.62 0.64
N GLY A 90 16.41 -14.89 1.69
CA GLY A 90 16.92 -13.85 2.58
C GLY A 90 17.82 -12.84 1.85
N ARG A 91 18.66 -13.31 0.94
CA ARG A 91 19.49 -12.40 0.12
C ARG A 91 18.65 -11.53 -0.80
N ASN A 92 17.59 -12.07 -1.39
CA ASN A 92 16.66 -11.29 -2.19
C ASN A 92 15.95 -10.23 -1.35
N TRP A 93 15.51 -10.59 -0.17
CA TRP A 93 14.85 -9.64 0.75
C TRP A 93 15.79 -8.51 1.17
N ALA A 94 17.04 -8.83 1.45
CA ALA A 94 18.03 -7.82 1.80
C ALA A 94 18.27 -6.80 0.69
N LYS A 95 18.00 -7.16 -0.57
CA LYS A 95 18.14 -6.28 -1.72
C LYS A 95 16.89 -5.44 -2.01
N ILE A 96 15.75 -5.75 -1.41
CA ILE A 96 14.53 -4.99 -1.65
C ILE A 96 14.68 -3.57 -1.09
N PRO A 97 14.50 -2.53 -1.92
CA PRO A 97 14.65 -1.15 -1.47
C PRO A 97 13.37 -0.65 -0.80
N PHE A 98 13.08 -1.13 0.42
CA PHE A 98 11.84 -0.79 1.14
C PHE A 98 11.66 0.72 1.34
N GLY A 99 12.73 1.45 1.58
CA GLY A 99 12.69 2.91 1.68
C GLY A 99 12.22 3.56 0.37
N ALA A 100 12.72 3.08 -0.77
CA ALA A 100 12.28 3.55 -2.07
C ALA A 100 10.83 3.16 -2.35
N LEU A 101 10.39 1.96 -1.96
CA LEU A 101 9.01 1.53 -2.11
C LEU A 101 8.05 2.40 -1.28
N ARG A 102 8.45 2.78 -0.07
CA ARG A 102 7.66 3.72 0.75
C ARG A 102 7.51 5.07 0.06
N ALA A 103 8.60 5.61 -0.47
CA ALA A 103 8.59 6.87 -1.20
C ALA A 103 7.71 6.80 -2.45
N VAL A 104 7.83 5.73 -3.23
CA VAL A 104 7.03 5.50 -4.45
C VAL A 104 5.54 5.39 -4.09
N SER A 105 5.21 4.68 -3.02
CA SER A 105 3.81 4.55 -2.57
C SER A 105 3.19 5.91 -2.25
N VAL A 106 3.92 6.78 -1.56
CA VAL A 106 3.45 8.13 -1.25
C VAL A 106 3.28 8.95 -2.53
N VAL A 107 4.22 8.87 -3.45
CA VAL A 107 4.15 9.60 -4.73
C VAL A 107 2.94 9.16 -5.54
N ILE A 108 2.69 7.84 -5.63
CA ILE A 108 1.51 7.31 -6.33
C ILE A 108 0.22 7.88 -5.75
N VAL A 109 0.09 7.88 -4.43
CA VAL A 109 -1.11 8.40 -3.76
C VAL A 109 -1.27 9.89 -4.03
N VAL A 110 -0.20 10.67 -3.93
CA VAL A 110 -0.24 12.12 -4.21
C VAL A 110 -0.66 12.39 -5.64
N LEU A 111 -0.17 11.63 -6.61
CA LEU A 111 -0.52 11.80 -8.02
C LEU A 111 -1.97 11.39 -8.32
N LEU A 112 -2.53 10.44 -7.58
CA LEU A 112 -3.90 9.97 -7.78
C LEU A 112 -4.94 10.83 -7.05
N VAL A 113 -4.53 11.65 -6.13
CA VAL A 113 -5.39 12.59 -5.40
C VAL A 113 -5.37 13.95 -6.09
#